data_56c195c83b07b2b53c324ca424f5c960
#
_entry.id   56c195c83b07b2b53c324ca424f5c960
#
_cell.length_a   1.000
_cell.length_b   1.000
_cell.length_c   1.000
_cell.angle_alpha   90.00
_cell.angle_beta   90.00
_cell.angle_gamma   90.00
#
_symmetry.space_group_name_H-M   'P 1'
#
loop_
_entity.id
_entity.type
_entity.pdbx_description
1 polymer ?
#
loop_
_entity_poly.entity_id
_entity_poly.type
_entity_poly.pdbx_seq_one_letter_code
_entity_poly.pdbx_strand_id
1 'polypeptide(L)'
;ERCIVGTGLERQTALDSGVSAIAEHEGKIIYTDPHKIILSSNGDTTISISIPLVIYQRSNKNTCMHQKPQVPRGKCIKKGQILADGAATVGGELALGKNVLVAYMPWEGYNSEDAVLISERLVYEDIYTSFHIRKYEIQTHVTSQGPERITKEIPHLEAHLLRNLDRNGVVMLGSWVETGDILVGKLTPQTANESSYAPEDRLLRAILGIQVSTAKETSLKLPIGGRGRVIDVRWIRKKGGSCYNSEMIRVYISQKREIKVGDKVAGRHGNKGIISKILPRQDMPYLQDGTPVDMVFNPLGVPSRMNVGQIFECSLGLAGDLLKRHYRIAPFDERYEQEASRKLVFSELYEASKQTKNPWVFEPEYPGKSRIFDGRTGNPFEQPVLIGKSYILKLIHQVDDKIHGRSSGHYALVTQQPLRGRAKQGGQRVGEMEVWALEGFGVAHILQEMLT
;
A
#
# COMPACT_ATOMS: atom_id res chain seq x y z
N GLU A 1 13.21 5.45 -2.09
CA GLU A 1 14.29 6.44 -2.04
C GLU A 1 15.10 6.29 -0.75
N ARG A 2 16.44 6.50 -0.81
CA ARG A 2 17.29 6.47 0.38
C ARG A 2 17.00 7.67 1.27
N CYS A 3 17.03 7.48 2.59
CA CYS A 3 16.89 8.60 3.51
C CYS A 3 18.13 9.52 3.45
N ILE A 4 17.91 10.83 3.51
CA ILE A 4 19.00 11.82 3.60
C ILE A 4 19.65 11.76 4.97
N VAL A 5 18.84 11.70 6.03
CA VAL A 5 19.30 11.60 7.42
C VAL A 5 18.99 10.21 7.95
N GLY A 6 19.99 9.48 8.36
CA GLY A 6 19.87 8.13 8.91
C GLY A 6 20.90 7.84 10.00
N THR A 7 20.87 6.63 10.55
CA THR A 7 21.75 6.21 11.65
C THR A 7 22.75 5.10 11.27
N GLY A 8 22.65 4.57 10.05
CA GLY A 8 23.40 3.38 9.62
C GLY A 8 22.71 2.06 9.93
N LEU A 9 21.66 2.06 10.76
CA LEU A 9 20.85 0.87 11.06
C LEU A 9 20.10 0.38 9.82
N GLU A 10 19.81 1.25 8.88
CA GLU A 10 19.10 0.96 7.63
C GLU A 10 19.81 -0.12 6.81
N ARG A 11 21.15 -0.06 6.75
CA ARG A 11 21.95 -1.06 6.04
C ARG A 11 21.91 -2.41 6.75
N GLN A 12 22.06 -2.43 8.06
CA GLN A 12 22.02 -3.67 8.83
C GLN A 12 20.64 -4.32 8.75
N THR A 13 19.58 -3.54 8.88
CA THR A 13 18.20 -4.03 8.76
C THR A 13 17.93 -4.62 7.38
N ALA A 14 18.41 -3.99 6.31
CA ALA A 14 18.25 -4.51 4.95
C ALA A 14 18.98 -5.84 4.74
N LEU A 15 20.19 -5.98 5.30
CA LEU A 15 20.95 -7.23 5.25
C LEU A 15 20.25 -8.35 6.04
N ASP A 16 19.82 -8.08 7.24
CA ASP A 16 19.22 -9.08 8.14
C ASP A 16 17.82 -9.52 7.67
N SER A 17 17.11 -8.66 6.93
CA SER A 17 15.79 -8.99 6.37
C SER A 17 15.84 -10.06 5.28
N GLY A 18 16.99 -10.29 4.64
CA GLY A 18 17.16 -11.23 3.54
C GLY A 18 16.41 -10.85 2.25
N VAL A 19 15.93 -9.60 2.14
CA VAL A 19 15.16 -9.13 0.98
C VAL A 19 16.06 -8.92 -0.24
N SER A 20 17.30 -8.51 -0.03
CA SER A 20 18.31 -8.35 -1.08
C SER A 20 19.03 -9.66 -1.37
N ALA A 21 19.34 -9.93 -2.63
CA ALA A 21 20.19 -11.06 -2.99
C ALA A 21 21.66 -10.71 -2.73
N ILE A 22 22.32 -11.51 -1.91
CA ILE A 22 23.69 -11.30 -1.45
C ILE A 22 24.58 -12.43 -1.96
N ALA A 23 25.83 -12.11 -2.35
CA ALA A 23 26.79 -13.10 -2.77
C ALA A 23 27.31 -13.92 -1.57
N GLU A 24 27.05 -15.22 -1.59
CA GLU A 24 27.57 -16.17 -0.57
C GLU A 24 29.05 -16.48 -0.81
N HIS A 25 29.50 -16.43 -2.07
CA HIS A 25 30.84 -16.71 -2.51
C HIS A 25 31.41 -15.55 -3.35
N GLU A 26 32.71 -15.44 -3.37
CA GLU A 26 33.38 -14.54 -4.29
C GLU A 26 33.47 -15.16 -5.69
N GLY A 27 33.56 -14.30 -6.72
CA GLY A 27 33.64 -14.78 -8.09
C GLY A 27 33.36 -13.68 -9.13
N LYS A 28 33.16 -14.12 -10.37
CA LYS A 28 32.87 -13.24 -11.50
C LYS A 28 31.48 -13.52 -12.06
N ILE A 29 30.73 -12.46 -12.35
CA ILE A 29 29.40 -12.59 -12.96
C ILE A 29 29.55 -13.02 -14.43
N ILE A 30 28.99 -14.20 -14.75
CA ILE A 30 28.97 -14.74 -16.11
C ILE A 30 27.73 -14.26 -16.85
N TYR A 31 26.59 -14.29 -16.15
CA TYR A 31 25.29 -14.00 -16.75
C TYR A 31 24.38 -13.28 -15.76
N THR A 32 23.68 -12.28 -16.27
CA THR A 32 22.66 -11.54 -15.49
C THR A 32 21.39 -11.41 -16.31
N ASP A 33 20.30 -11.87 -15.75
CA ASP A 33 18.95 -11.82 -16.29
C ASP A 33 17.98 -11.39 -15.17
N PRO A 34 16.79 -10.84 -15.45
CA PRO A 34 15.78 -10.58 -14.45
C PRO A 34 15.39 -11.79 -13.57
N HIS A 35 15.52 -13.01 -14.11
CA HIS A 35 15.15 -14.25 -13.40
C HIS A 35 16.28 -14.85 -12.57
N LYS A 36 17.53 -14.67 -12.97
CA LYS A 36 18.70 -15.31 -12.32
C LYS A 36 20.00 -14.56 -12.57
N ILE A 37 20.90 -14.70 -11.63
CA ILE A 37 22.29 -14.27 -11.75
C ILE A 37 23.17 -15.53 -11.68
N ILE A 38 24.14 -15.67 -12.58
CA ILE A 38 25.08 -16.79 -12.56
C ILE A 38 26.47 -16.25 -12.21
N LEU A 39 26.99 -16.77 -11.10
CA LEU A 39 28.31 -16.44 -10.56
C LEU A 39 29.28 -17.61 -10.82
N SER A 40 30.46 -17.34 -11.34
CA SER A 40 31.56 -18.30 -11.44
C SER A 40 32.46 -18.15 -10.22
N SER A 41 32.74 -19.25 -9.54
CA SER A 41 33.71 -19.26 -8.44
C SER A 41 35.13 -19.30 -9.00
N ASN A 42 36.03 -18.44 -8.49
CA ASN A 42 37.47 -18.43 -8.77
C ASN A 42 37.93 -18.43 -10.24
N GLY A 43 37.11 -17.92 -11.17
CA GLY A 43 37.49 -17.84 -12.58
C GLY A 43 37.34 -19.14 -13.38
N ASP A 44 37.04 -20.26 -12.73
CA ASP A 44 36.71 -21.50 -13.40
C ASP A 44 35.27 -21.49 -13.87
N THR A 45 35.04 -21.56 -15.16
CA THR A 45 33.72 -21.60 -15.79
C THR A 45 32.97 -22.89 -15.51
N THR A 46 33.62 -23.88 -14.93
CA THR A 46 33.06 -25.18 -14.61
C THR A 46 32.20 -25.19 -13.36
N ILE A 47 32.45 -24.31 -12.39
CA ILE A 47 31.65 -24.21 -11.17
C ILE A 47 30.84 -22.92 -11.23
N SER A 48 29.60 -23.04 -11.69
CA SER A 48 28.67 -21.92 -11.76
C SER A 48 27.55 -22.04 -10.72
N ILE A 49 27.37 -21.00 -9.94
CA ILE A 49 26.29 -20.90 -8.95
C ILE A 49 25.17 -20.03 -9.54
N SER A 50 24.00 -20.63 -9.68
CA SER A 50 22.81 -19.93 -10.16
C SER A 50 22.00 -19.41 -8.97
N ILE A 51 21.82 -18.09 -8.89
CA ILE A 51 21.04 -17.41 -7.86
C ILE A 51 19.73 -16.97 -8.49
N PRO A 52 18.58 -17.62 -8.13
CA PRO A 52 17.28 -17.22 -8.63
C PRO A 52 16.84 -15.89 -8.01
N LEU A 53 16.19 -15.04 -8.79
CA LEU A 53 15.64 -13.77 -8.35
C LEU A 53 14.11 -13.84 -8.23
N VAL A 54 13.59 -13.14 -7.25
CA VAL A 54 12.14 -13.01 -7.04
C VAL A 54 11.59 -11.92 -7.95
N ILE A 55 10.56 -12.27 -8.74
CA ILE A 55 9.92 -11.34 -9.68
C ILE A 55 8.44 -11.22 -9.33
N TYR A 56 7.99 -10.00 -9.05
CA TYR A 56 6.59 -9.63 -8.83
C TYR A 56 5.76 -10.64 -8.01
N GLN A 57 6.31 -11.13 -6.92
CA GLN A 57 5.61 -12.04 -6.03
C GLN A 57 4.83 -11.28 -4.96
N ARG A 58 3.73 -11.90 -4.54
CA ARG A 58 2.92 -11.38 -3.44
C ARG A 58 3.62 -11.61 -2.10
N SER A 59 3.73 -10.55 -1.29
CA SER A 59 4.16 -10.68 0.12
C SER A 59 2.99 -11.12 1.02
N ASN A 60 3.28 -11.47 2.27
CA ASN A 60 2.27 -11.83 3.26
C ASN A 60 1.29 -10.67 3.61
N LYS A 61 1.66 -9.43 3.32
CA LYS A 61 0.82 -8.22 3.50
C LYS A 61 0.24 -7.68 2.20
N ASN A 62 0.15 -8.50 1.15
CA ASN A 62 -0.38 -8.13 -0.16
C ASN A 62 0.42 -7.04 -0.89
N THR A 63 1.67 -6.84 -0.53
CA THR A 63 2.58 -5.96 -1.26
C THR A 63 3.34 -6.73 -2.33
N CYS A 64 4.01 -6.03 -3.24
CA CYS A 64 4.81 -6.63 -4.30
C CYS A 64 6.26 -6.83 -3.83
N MET A 65 6.76 -8.04 -3.98
CA MET A 65 8.18 -8.38 -3.80
C MET A 65 8.83 -8.55 -5.16
N HIS A 66 9.86 -7.76 -5.42
CA HIS A 66 10.61 -7.79 -6.68
C HIS A 66 12.08 -7.52 -6.40
N GLN A 67 12.98 -8.34 -6.97
CA GLN A 67 14.42 -8.15 -6.89
C GLN A 67 14.95 -7.65 -8.23
N LYS A 68 15.70 -6.55 -8.19
CA LYS A 68 16.31 -5.92 -9.37
C LYS A 68 17.81 -6.11 -9.35
N PRO A 69 18.40 -6.80 -10.35
CA PRO A 69 19.84 -6.99 -10.42
C PRO A 69 20.57 -5.65 -10.53
N GLN A 70 21.65 -5.50 -9.76
CA GLN A 70 22.50 -4.30 -9.72
C GLN A 70 23.90 -4.52 -10.33
N VAL A 71 24.21 -5.77 -10.66
CA VAL A 71 25.54 -6.16 -11.11
C VAL A 71 25.53 -6.48 -12.61
N PRO A 72 26.40 -5.81 -13.40
CA PRO A 72 26.54 -6.14 -14.82
C PRO A 72 27.38 -7.42 -15.01
N ARG A 73 27.21 -8.04 -16.18
CA ARG A 73 28.04 -9.15 -16.61
C ARG A 73 29.51 -8.77 -16.60
N GLY A 74 30.38 -9.67 -16.15
CA GLY A 74 31.83 -9.50 -16.11
C GLY A 74 32.39 -8.84 -14.85
N LYS A 75 31.54 -8.35 -13.96
CA LYS A 75 31.96 -7.74 -12.69
C LYS A 75 32.46 -8.79 -11.71
N CYS A 76 33.60 -8.52 -11.07
CA CYS A 76 34.10 -9.33 -9.96
C CYS A 76 33.36 -8.95 -8.67
N ILE A 77 32.92 -9.95 -7.94
CA ILE A 77 32.10 -9.82 -6.74
C ILE A 77 32.82 -10.45 -5.56
N LYS A 78 32.81 -9.79 -4.41
CA LYS A 78 33.29 -10.29 -3.13
C LYS A 78 32.15 -10.93 -2.34
N LYS A 79 32.47 -11.84 -1.46
CA LYS A 79 31.52 -12.42 -0.48
C LYS A 79 30.83 -11.31 0.32
N GLY A 80 29.51 -11.38 0.47
CA GLY A 80 28.71 -10.39 1.20
C GLY A 80 28.31 -9.16 0.36
N GLN A 81 28.73 -9.08 -0.91
CA GLN A 81 28.32 -7.99 -1.79
C GLN A 81 26.89 -8.21 -2.32
N ILE A 82 26.14 -7.11 -2.44
CA ILE A 82 24.78 -7.15 -2.93
C ILE A 82 24.77 -7.36 -4.44
N LEU A 83 24.00 -8.35 -4.87
CA LEU A 83 23.81 -8.71 -6.29
C LEU A 83 22.53 -8.09 -6.85
N ALA A 84 21.46 -8.12 -6.08
CA ALA A 84 20.18 -7.53 -6.46
C ALA A 84 19.54 -6.83 -5.27
N ASP A 85 19.02 -5.64 -5.51
CA ASP A 85 18.20 -4.93 -4.53
C ASP A 85 16.82 -5.59 -4.45
N GLY A 86 16.32 -5.75 -3.22
CA GLY A 86 15.00 -6.27 -2.95
C GLY A 86 13.92 -5.19 -2.96
N ALA A 87 12.72 -5.59 -2.55
CA ALA A 87 11.63 -4.65 -2.34
C ALA A 87 12.00 -3.62 -1.26
N ALA A 88 11.73 -2.34 -1.54
CA ALA A 88 12.02 -1.22 -0.65
C ALA A 88 13.48 -1.15 -0.16
N THR A 89 14.42 -1.56 -0.99
CA THR A 89 15.87 -1.38 -0.75
C THR A 89 16.52 -0.71 -1.95
N VAL A 90 17.50 0.14 -1.71
CA VAL A 90 18.31 0.82 -2.74
C VAL A 90 19.77 0.82 -2.30
N GLY A 91 20.65 0.23 -3.11
CA GLY A 91 22.07 0.13 -2.81
C GLY A 91 22.37 -0.61 -1.49
N GLY A 92 21.47 -1.53 -1.07
CA GLY A 92 21.59 -2.29 0.16
C GLY A 92 21.17 -1.56 1.43
N GLU A 93 20.58 -0.39 1.30
CA GLU A 93 19.96 0.33 2.42
C GLU A 93 18.45 0.28 2.31
N LEU A 94 17.78 0.27 3.46
CA LEU A 94 16.33 0.31 3.54
C LEU A 94 15.80 1.65 2.98
N ALA A 95 14.84 1.58 2.08
CA ALA A 95 14.29 2.72 1.35
C ALA A 95 12.75 2.66 1.30
N LEU A 96 12.12 2.61 2.49
CA LEU A 96 10.66 2.43 2.63
C LEU A 96 9.85 3.68 2.31
N GLY A 97 10.45 4.88 2.33
CA GLY A 97 9.75 6.14 2.18
C GLY A 97 10.38 7.05 1.13
N LYS A 98 9.97 8.30 1.17
CA LYS A 98 10.42 9.37 0.28
C LYS A 98 10.82 10.61 1.09
N ASN A 99 11.84 11.33 0.60
CA ASN A 99 12.22 12.61 1.14
C ASN A 99 11.35 13.69 0.50
N VAL A 100 10.44 14.27 1.26
CA VAL A 100 9.49 15.29 0.79
C VAL A 100 9.72 16.62 1.50
N LEU A 101 9.41 17.71 0.82
CA LEU A 101 9.50 19.04 1.39
C LEU A 101 8.31 19.28 2.31
N VAL A 102 8.58 19.44 3.60
CA VAL A 102 7.58 19.55 4.65
C VAL A 102 7.62 20.95 5.27
N ALA A 103 6.46 21.54 5.53
CA ALA A 103 6.30 22.75 6.32
C ALA A 103 5.48 22.46 7.59
N TYR A 104 5.91 23.00 8.72
CA TYR A 104 5.19 22.90 9.99
C TYR A 104 4.43 24.20 10.24
N MET A 105 3.18 24.25 9.80
CA MET A 105 2.31 25.40 9.95
C MET A 105 0.84 24.99 9.99
N PRO A 106 -0.04 25.73 10.66
CA PRO A 106 -1.48 25.51 10.57
C PRO A 106 -1.98 25.95 9.17
N TRP A 107 -2.95 25.23 8.62
CA TRP A 107 -3.55 25.54 7.34
C TRP A 107 -5.07 25.35 7.39
N GLU A 108 -5.81 26.44 7.56
CA GLU A 108 -7.29 26.52 7.50
C GLU A 108 -8.03 25.38 8.26
N GLY A 109 -7.43 24.82 9.28
CA GLY A 109 -7.97 23.70 10.04
C GLY A 109 -7.88 22.33 9.37
N TYR A 110 -7.44 22.22 8.11
CA TYR A 110 -7.32 20.93 7.40
C TYR A 110 -6.19 20.05 7.91
N ASN A 111 -5.28 20.56 8.69
CA ASN A 111 -4.21 19.82 9.37
C ASN A 111 -4.36 19.85 10.89
N SER A 112 -5.58 20.05 11.40
CA SER A 112 -5.88 19.99 12.84
C SER A 112 -5.55 18.59 13.39
N GLU A 113 -5.03 18.54 14.62
CA GLU A 113 -4.55 17.32 15.27
C GLU A 113 -3.51 16.57 14.41
N ASP A 114 -3.79 15.31 14.03
CA ASP A 114 -2.91 14.44 13.25
C ASP A 114 -3.24 14.46 11.73
N ALA A 115 -4.03 15.42 11.28
CA ALA A 115 -4.34 15.55 9.88
C ALA A 115 -3.15 16.14 9.10
N VAL A 116 -2.99 15.69 7.87
CA VAL A 116 -1.92 16.11 6.96
C VAL A 116 -2.51 16.62 5.66
N LEU A 117 -2.01 17.74 5.20
CA LEU A 117 -2.34 18.29 3.90
C LEU A 117 -1.21 17.96 2.92
N ILE A 118 -1.53 17.51 1.73
CA ILE A 118 -0.56 17.15 0.71
C ILE A 118 -0.77 17.89 -0.60
N SER A 119 0.31 18.03 -1.36
CA SER A 119 0.29 18.56 -2.72
C SER A 119 -0.12 17.50 -3.73
N GLU A 120 -0.85 17.89 -4.75
CA GLU A 120 -1.22 17.06 -5.89
C GLU A 120 0.01 16.53 -6.67
N ARG A 121 1.17 17.19 -6.56
CA ARG A 121 2.43 16.69 -7.13
C ARG A 121 2.75 15.25 -6.68
N LEU A 122 2.47 14.93 -5.42
CA LEU A 122 2.72 13.58 -4.88
C LEU A 122 1.87 12.49 -5.53
N VAL A 123 0.73 12.87 -6.10
CA VAL A 123 -0.16 11.98 -6.85
C VAL A 123 0.31 11.87 -8.29
N TYR A 124 0.52 12.98 -9.00
CA TYR A 124 0.87 12.98 -10.42
C TYR A 124 2.23 12.37 -10.72
N GLU A 125 3.22 12.60 -9.87
CA GLU A 125 4.56 12.07 -10.05
C GLU A 125 4.71 10.65 -9.49
N ASP A 126 3.62 9.99 -9.12
CA ASP A 126 3.62 8.63 -8.57
C ASP A 126 4.58 8.43 -7.37
N ILE A 127 4.79 9.48 -6.53
CA ILE A 127 5.77 9.46 -5.46
C ILE A 127 5.39 8.43 -4.38
N TYR A 128 4.11 8.37 -4.03
CA TYR A 128 3.56 7.44 -3.04
C TYR A 128 2.65 6.38 -3.65
N THR A 129 2.81 6.08 -4.90
CA THR A 129 2.06 5.01 -5.56
C THR A 129 2.62 3.66 -5.18
N SER A 130 1.75 2.74 -4.82
CA SER A 130 2.10 1.39 -4.38
C SER A 130 1.39 0.32 -5.21
N PHE A 131 2.08 -0.82 -5.40
CA PHE A 131 1.50 -2.00 -6.04
C PHE A 131 1.08 -3.00 -4.96
N HIS A 132 -0.13 -3.52 -5.10
CA HIS A 132 -0.70 -4.53 -4.22
C HIS A 132 -1.09 -5.74 -5.03
N ILE A 133 -0.66 -6.92 -4.59
CA ILE A 133 -1.00 -8.19 -5.22
C ILE A 133 -1.89 -8.97 -4.27
N ARG A 134 -3.13 -9.25 -4.70
CA ARG A 134 -4.08 -10.07 -3.95
C ARG A 134 -4.19 -11.45 -4.57
N LYS A 135 -4.33 -12.43 -3.70
CA LYS A 135 -4.57 -13.82 -4.08
C LYS A 135 -6.03 -14.16 -3.81
N TYR A 136 -6.69 -14.69 -4.82
CA TYR A 136 -8.01 -15.29 -4.71
C TYR A 136 -7.90 -16.77 -5.04
N GLU A 137 -8.52 -17.60 -4.22
CA GLU A 137 -8.46 -19.03 -4.44
C GLU A 137 -9.84 -19.68 -4.33
N ILE A 138 -10.07 -20.67 -5.16
CA ILE A 138 -11.25 -21.50 -5.15
C ILE A 138 -10.83 -22.95 -5.27
N GLN A 139 -11.51 -23.81 -4.56
CA GLN A 139 -11.30 -25.26 -4.60
C GLN A 139 -12.57 -25.95 -5.04
N THR A 140 -12.44 -26.99 -5.83
CA THR A 140 -13.55 -27.88 -6.18
C THR A 140 -13.69 -28.98 -5.14
N HIS A 141 -14.91 -29.24 -4.74
CA HIS A 141 -15.27 -30.31 -3.81
C HIS A 141 -16.15 -31.34 -4.50
N VAL A 142 -16.16 -32.54 -3.96
CA VAL A 142 -17.12 -33.58 -4.35
C VAL A 142 -18.28 -33.50 -3.35
N THR A 143 -19.44 -33.15 -3.87
CA THR A 143 -20.68 -33.15 -3.06
C THR A 143 -21.36 -34.51 -3.14
N SER A 144 -22.34 -34.78 -2.26
CA SER A 144 -23.15 -35.99 -2.28
C SER A 144 -23.91 -36.20 -3.58
N GLN A 145 -24.07 -35.14 -4.39
CA GLN A 145 -24.81 -35.13 -5.65
C GLN A 145 -23.93 -35.17 -6.90
N GLY A 146 -22.61 -35.15 -6.71
CA GLY A 146 -21.63 -35.17 -7.79
C GLY A 146 -20.48 -34.18 -7.58
N PRO A 147 -19.47 -34.22 -8.45
CA PRO A 147 -18.34 -33.32 -8.41
C PRO A 147 -18.72 -31.93 -8.90
N GLU A 148 -18.21 -30.89 -8.24
CA GLU A 148 -18.26 -29.52 -8.76
C GLU A 148 -17.45 -29.40 -10.03
N ARG A 149 -17.91 -28.59 -10.98
CA ARG A 149 -17.26 -28.37 -12.27
C ARG A 149 -16.89 -26.93 -12.48
N ILE A 150 -15.68 -26.71 -13.03
CA ILE A 150 -15.23 -25.41 -13.48
C ILE A 150 -15.58 -25.30 -14.96
N THR A 151 -16.37 -24.31 -15.31
CA THR A 151 -16.85 -24.12 -16.68
C THR A 151 -17.15 -22.63 -16.96
N LYS A 152 -17.08 -22.28 -18.24
CA LYS A 152 -17.54 -20.98 -18.75
C LYS A 152 -19.06 -20.98 -19.00
N GLU A 153 -19.64 -22.14 -19.25
CA GLU A 153 -21.04 -22.30 -19.53
C GLU A 153 -21.87 -22.26 -18.24
N ILE A 154 -22.23 -21.07 -17.81
CA ILE A 154 -23.04 -20.85 -16.62
C ILE A 154 -24.43 -20.38 -17.07
N PRO A 155 -25.50 -21.15 -16.82
CA PRO A 155 -26.85 -20.76 -17.18
C PRO A 155 -27.26 -19.49 -16.41
N HIS A 156 -28.07 -18.65 -17.03
CA HIS A 156 -28.63 -17.41 -16.45
C HIS A 156 -27.68 -16.23 -16.26
N LEU A 157 -26.42 -16.34 -16.69
CA LEU A 157 -25.49 -15.21 -16.66
C LEU A 157 -25.39 -14.54 -18.03
N GLU A 158 -25.31 -13.23 -18.02
CA GLU A 158 -25.17 -12.44 -19.23
C GLU A 158 -23.76 -12.60 -19.83
N ALA A 159 -23.68 -12.61 -21.15
CA ALA A 159 -22.44 -12.85 -21.89
C ALA A 159 -21.30 -11.84 -21.54
N HIS A 160 -21.67 -10.61 -21.17
CA HIS A 160 -20.69 -9.58 -20.80
C HIS A 160 -19.92 -9.90 -19.53
N LEU A 161 -20.53 -10.61 -18.56
CA LEU A 161 -19.87 -11.05 -17.31
C LEU A 161 -18.87 -12.19 -17.56
N LEU A 162 -19.08 -12.94 -18.64
CA LEU A 162 -18.24 -14.08 -19.02
C LEU A 162 -17.13 -13.73 -20.03
N ARG A 163 -17.05 -12.48 -20.47
CA ARG A 163 -16.10 -12.04 -21.51
C ARG A 163 -14.64 -12.29 -21.16
N ASN A 164 -14.28 -12.12 -19.88
CA ASN A 164 -12.91 -12.26 -19.40
C ASN A 164 -12.48 -13.71 -19.13
N LEU A 165 -13.40 -14.68 -19.27
CA LEU A 165 -13.13 -16.10 -19.02
C LEU A 165 -12.60 -16.79 -20.27
N ASP A 166 -11.59 -17.66 -20.06
CA ASP A 166 -11.10 -18.61 -21.07
C ASP A 166 -12.10 -19.75 -21.29
N ARG A 167 -11.85 -20.62 -22.26
CA ARG A 167 -12.64 -21.83 -22.53
C ARG A 167 -12.81 -22.74 -21.31
N ASN A 168 -11.83 -22.76 -20.43
CA ASN A 168 -11.84 -23.56 -19.20
C ASN A 168 -12.62 -22.90 -18.04
N GLY A 169 -13.23 -21.73 -18.25
CA GLY A 169 -13.98 -21.02 -17.20
C GLY A 169 -13.10 -20.26 -16.20
N VAL A 170 -11.85 -19.98 -16.52
CA VAL A 170 -10.92 -19.21 -15.69
C VAL A 170 -10.57 -17.90 -16.38
N VAL A 171 -10.37 -16.85 -15.60
CA VAL A 171 -10.01 -15.52 -16.12
C VAL A 171 -8.70 -15.56 -16.91
N MET A 172 -8.65 -14.87 -18.04
CA MET A 172 -7.47 -14.79 -18.89
C MET A 172 -6.40 -13.92 -18.26
N LEU A 173 -5.13 -14.29 -18.45
CA LEU A 173 -3.98 -13.48 -18.06
C LEU A 173 -4.01 -12.10 -18.74
N GLY A 174 -3.67 -11.06 -17.98
CA GLY A 174 -3.64 -9.69 -18.48
C GLY A 174 -5.01 -8.99 -18.53
N SER A 175 -6.11 -9.67 -18.23
CA SER A 175 -7.45 -9.09 -18.20
C SER A 175 -7.57 -8.06 -17.08
N TRP A 176 -8.24 -6.95 -17.38
CA TRP A 176 -8.67 -6.00 -16.37
C TRP A 176 -9.98 -6.47 -15.76
N VAL A 177 -10.04 -6.57 -14.44
CA VAL A 177 -11.20 -7.04 -13.69
C VAL A 177 -11.64 -5.99 -12.67
N GLU A 178 -12.95 -5.90 -12.49
CA GLU A 178 -13.60 -4.96 -11.56
C GLU A 178 -14.47 -5.72 -10.55
N THR A 179 -14.98 -4.99 -9.58
CA THR A 179 -15.86 -5.54 -8.55
C THR A 179 -17.06 -6.26 -9.17
N GLY A 180 -17.30 -7.50 -8.75
CA GLY A 180 -18.40 -8.32 -9.23
C GLY A 180 -18.08 -9.18 -10.46
N ASP A 181 -16.93 -8.95 -11.13
CA ASP A 181 -16.51 -9.80 -12.25
C ASP A 181 -16.19 -11.22 -11.77
N ILE A 182 -16.49 -12.19 -12.64
CA ILE A 182 -16.25 -13.60 -12.38
C ILE A 182 -14.79 -13.91 -12.69
N LEU A 183 -14.06 -14.40 -11.68
CA LEU A 183 -12.68 -14.86 -11.84
C LEU A 183 -12.61 -16.32 -12.26
N VAL A 184 -13.45 -17.15 -11.66
CA VAL A 184 -13.54 -18.59 -11.97
C VAL A 184 -15.01 -18.99 -11.98
N GLY A 185 -15.48 -19.50 -13.09
CA GLY A 185 -16.85 -20.04 -13.23
C GLY A 185 -16.92 -21.44 -12.62
N LYS A 186 -17.77 -21.63 -11.61
CA LYS A 186 -17.99 -22.91 -10.94
C LYS A 186 -19.47 -23.20 -10.82
N LEU A 187 -19.82 -24.45 -11.13
CA LEU A 187 -21.17 -24.99 -10.95
C LEU A 187 -21.14 -26.14 -9.95
N THR A 188 -22.03 -26.06 -8.96
CA THR A 188 -22.28 -27.12 -8.00
C THR A 188 -23.56 -27.84 -8.36
N PRO A 189 -23.54 -29.17 -8.57
CA PRO A 189 -24.75 -29.91 -8.85
C PRO A 189 -25.72 -29.87 -7.64
N GLN A 190 -26.99 -29.66 -7.90
CA GLN A 190 -28.05 -29.61 -6.90
C GLN A 190 -29.20 -30.48 -7.36
N THR A 191 -29.72 -31.33 -6.45
CA THR A 191 -30.99 -32.03 -6.73
C THR A 191 -32.13 -31.02 -6.75
N ALA A 192 -32.90 -31.07 -7.81
CA ALA A 192 -34.13 -30.32 -7.91
C ALA A 192 -35.19 -30.91 -6.94
N ASN A 193 -35.08 -30.58 -5.66
CA ASN A 193 -36.15 -30.89 -4.73
C ASN A 193 -37.30 -29.89 -4.95
N GLU A 194 -38.21 -30.26 -5.82
CA GLU A 194 -39.43 -29.49 -6.08
C GLU A 194 -40.24 -29.25 -4.80
N SER A 195 -40.07 -30.12 -3.78
CA SER A 195 -40.75 -29.99 -2.48
C SER A 195 -40.28 -28.86 -1.59
N SER A 196 -39.10 -28.27 -1.85
CA SER A 196 -38.53 -27.19 -1.01
C SER A 196 -38.98 -25.78 -1.41
N TYR A 197 -39.68 -25.62 -2.53
CA TYR A 197 -40.20 -24.31 -2.95
C TYR A 197 -41.60 -24.08 -2.43
N ALA A 198 -41.90 -22.82 -2.04
CA ALA A 198 -43.26 -22.41 -1.70
C ALA A 198 -44.21 -22.65 -2.89
N PRO A 199 -45.47 -22.99 -2.64
CA PRO A 199 -46.44 -23.26 -3.71
C PRO A 199 -46.57 -22.11 -4.72
N GLU A 200 -46.40 -20.88 -4.27
CA GLU A 200 -46.42 -19.66 -5.07
C GLU A 200 -45.25 -19.58 -6.07
N ASP A 201 -44.05 -19.93 -5.59
CA ASP A 201 -42.83 -19.97 -6.43
C ASP A 201 -42.94 -21.05 -7.52
N ARG A 202 -43.57 -22.19 -7.22
CA ARG A 202 -43.81 -23.24 -8.21
C ARG A 202 -44.76 -22.77 -9.30
N LEU A 203 -45.84 -22.09 -8.93
CA LEU A 203 -46.79 -21.54 -9.85
C LEU A 203 -46.16 -20.48 -10.76
N LEU A 204 -45.39 -19.58 -10.17
CA LEU A 204 -44.69 -18.52 -10.90
C LEU A 204 -43.69 -19.09 -11.92
N ARG A 205 -42.93 -20.11 -11.55
CA ARG A 205 -41.99 -20.81 -12.42
C ARG A 205 -42.71 -21.55 -13.57
N ALA A 206 -43.82 -22.21 -13.27
CA ALA A 206 -44.64 -22.87 -14.27
C ALA A 206 -45.21 -21.89 -15.29
N ILE A 207 -45.66 -20.69 -14.84
CA ILE A 207 -46.22 -19.64 -15.72
C ILE A 207 -45.10 -19.02 -16.59
N LEU A 208 -43.91 -18.78 -16.03
CA LEU A 208 -42.79 -18.17 -16.73
C LEU A 208 -41.96 -19.16 -17.54
N GLY A 209 -42.27 -20.45 -17.52
CA GLY A 209 -41.52 -21.49 -18.24
C GLY A 209 -40.07 -21.67 -17.76
N ILE A 210 -39.77 -21.26 -16.54
CA ILE A 210 -38.40 -21.33 -16.00
C ILE A 210 -38.09 -22.77 -15.60
N GLN A 211 -37.19 -23.41 -16.35
CA GLN A 211 -36.71 -24.75 -16.03
C GLN A 211 -35.92 -24.72 -14.71
N VAL A 212 -36.16 -25.71 -13.87
CA VAL A 212 -35.37 -25.87 -12.62
C VAL A 212 -33.93 -26.21 -13.00
N SER A 213 -33.02 -25.31 -12.68
CA SER A 213 -31.60 -25.57 -12.94
C SER A 213 -31.10 -26.69 -12.02
N THR A 214 -30.52 -27.71 -12.63
CA THR A 214 -29.89 -28.84 -11.91
C THR A 214 -28.55 -28.47 -11.27
N ALA A 215 -28.12 -27.23 -11.41
CA ALA A 215 -26.84 -26.74 -10.91
C ALA A 215 -27.00 -25.32 -10.34
N LYS A 216 -26.32 -25.09 -9.21
CA LYS A 216 -26.21 -23.78 -8.55
C LYS A 216 -24.90 -23.12 -8.94
N GLU A 217 -24.92 -21.84 -9.25
CA GLU A 217 -23.72 -21.04 -9.43
C GLU A 217 -22.99 -20.83 -8.11
N THR A 218 -21.73 -21.23 -8.06
CA THR A 218 -20.81 -21.02 -6.92
C THR A 218 -19.49 -20.40 -7.39
N SER A 219 -19.55 -19.58 -8.42
CA SER A 219 -18.41 -18.93 -9.04
C SER A 219 -17.66 -18.03 -8.09
N LEU A 220 -16.35 -17.92 -8.26
CA LEU A 220 -15.53 -16.95 -7.55
C LEU A 220 -15.68 -15.59 -8.21
N LYS A 221 -16.34 -14.66 -7.51
CA LYS A 221 -16.51 -13.27 -7.94
C LYS A 221 -15.52 -12.37 -7.20
N LEU A 222 -15.10 -11.30 -7.86
CA LEU A 222 -14.21 -10.32 -7.23
C LEU A 222 -14.98 -9.56 -6.13
N PRO A 223 -14.49 -9.55 -4.88
CA PRO A 223 -15.17 -8.86 -3.78
C PRO A 223 -15.27 -7.35 -4.00
N ILE A 224 -16.19 -6.71 -3.28
CA ILE A 224 -16.36 -5.25 -3.31
C ILE A 224 -15.05 -4.54 -2.94
N GLY A 225 -14.70 -3.53 -3.76
CA GLY A 225 -13.46 -2.77 -3.64
C GLY A 225 -12.24 -3.44 -4.28
N GLY A 226 -12.41 -4.62 -4.89
CA GLY A 226 -11.38 -5.26 -5.71
C GLY A 226 -11.42 -4.71 -7.16
N ARG A 227 -10.27 -4.39 -7.71
CA ARG A 227 -10.07 -4.08 -9.13
C ARG A 227 -8.61 -4.27 -9.46
N GLY A 228 -8.30 -4.55 -10.69
CA GLY A 228 -6.90 -4.67 -11.11
C GLY A 228 -6.70 -5.55 -12.32
N ARG A 229 -5.45 -5.85 -12.60
CA ARG A 229 -5.05 -6.69 -13.71
C ARG A 229 -4.62 -8.06 -13.24
N VAL A 230 -5.09 -9.10 -13.89
CA VAL A 230 -4.69 -10.49 -13.62
C VAL A 230 -3.25 -10.69 -14.07
N ILE A 231 -2.36 -11.06 -13.16
CA ILE A 231 -0.94 -11.24 -13.44
C ILE A 231 -0.51 -12.71 -13.49
N ASP A 232 -1.18 -13.59 -12.74
CA ASP A 232 -0.87 -15.01 -12.70
C ASP A 232 -2.11 -15.85 -12.38
N VAL A 233 -2.19 -17.03 -12.96
CA VAL A 233 -3.24 -18.03 -12.70
C VAL A 233 -2.58 -19.38 -12.54
N ARG A 234 -2.78 -20.01 -11.39
CA ARG A 234 -2.16 -21.32 -11.08
C ARG A 234 -3.21 -22.38 -10.83
N TRP A 235 -3.13 -23.45 -11.60
CA TRP A 235 -3.89 -24.67 -11.38
C TRP A 235 -3.08 -25.64 -10.55
N ILE A 236 -3.61 -26.02 -9.40
CA ILE A 236 -2.99 -26.98 -8.50
C ILE A 236 -3.91 -28.18 -8.42
N ARG A 237 -3.45 -29.29 -8.96
CA ARG A 237 -4.15 -30.59 -8.87
C ARG A 237 -3.50 -31.40 -7.75
N LYS A 238 -4.25 -31.67 -6.71
CA LYS A 238 -3.81 -32.61 -5.68
C LYS A 238 -4.14 -34.03 -6.15
N LYS A 239 -3.11 -34.82 -6.41
CA LYS A 239 -3.27 -36.26 -6.60
C LYS A 239 -3.61 -36.88 -5.23
N GLY A 240 -4.88 -36.98 -4.92
CA GLY A 240 -5.35 -37.76 -3.75
C GLY A 240 -5.52 -39.23 -4.14
N GLY A 241 -5.35 -40.14 -3.21
CA GLY A 241 -5.54 -41.59 -3.41
C GLY A 241 -6.99 -42.02 -3.61
N SER A 242 -7.96 -41.10 -3.78
CA SER A 242 -9.35 -41.38 -4.13
C SER A 242 -9.63 -40.99 -5.58
N CYS A 243 -10.62 -41.59 -6.20
CA CYS A 243 -11.00 -41.46 -7.61
C CYS A 243 -11.29 -39.98 -8.06
N TYR A 244 -11.28 -39.02 -7.18
CA TYR A 244 -11.61 -37.61 -7.50
C TYR A 244 -10.44 -36.71 -7.15
N ASN A 245 -9.86 -36.08 -8.18
CA ASN A 245 -8.84 -35.08 -8.03
C ASN A 245 -9.50 -33.75 -7.63
N SER A 246 -9.22 -33.25 -6.42
CA SER A 246 -9.62 -31.88 -6.08
C SER A 246 -8.71 -30.89 -6.80
N GLU A 247 -9.30 -29.98 -7.54
CA GLU A 247 -8.61 -28.90 -8.24
C GLU A 247 -8.69 -27.63 -7.42
N MET A 248 -7.56 -26.95 -7.29
CA MET A 248 -7.49 -25.63 -6.67
C MET A 248 -6.98 -24.63 -7.69
N ILE A 249 -7.71 -23.56 -7.90
CA ILE A 249 -7.28 -22.45 -8.77
C ILE A 249 -6.94 -21.27 -7.91
N ARG A 250 -5.77 -20.68 -8.18
CA ARG A 250 -5.30 -19.44 -7.56
C ARG A 250 -5.15 -18.38 -8.63
N VAL A 251 -5.83 -17.25 -8.42
CA VAL A 251 -5.75 -16.07 -9.28
C VAL A 251 -5.06 -14.96 -8.53
N TYR A 252 -4.04 -14.37 -9.14
CA TYR A 252 -3.30 -13.24 -8.59
C TYR A 252 -3.66 -11.99 -9.37
N ILE A 253 -4.10 -10.96 -8.65
CA ILE A 253 -4.52 -9.68 -9.24
C ILE A 253 -3.63 -8.59 -8.67
N SER A 254 -3.05 -7.80 -9.57
CA SER A 254 -2.24 -6.64 -9.25
C SER A 254 -3.08 -5.38 -9.32
N GLN A 255 -2.99 -4.56 -8.30
CA GLN A 255 -3.63 -3.26 -8.21
C GLN A 255 -2.61 -2.16 -7.97
N LYS A 256 -2.60 -1.13 -8.82
CA LYS A 256 -1.88 0.12 -8.61
C LYS A 256 -2.74 1.02 -7.73
N ARG A 257 -2.20 1.51 -6.62
CA ARG A 257 -2.90 2.43 -5.71
C ARG A 257 -2.10 3.71 -5.54
N GLU A 258 -2.68 4.79 -5.94
CA GLU A 258 -2.21 6.14 -5.69
C GLU A 258 -2.51 6.55 -4.25
N ILE A 259 -1.86 7.61 -3.79
CA ILE A 259 -2.16 8.18 -2.47
C ILE A 259 -3.49 8.93 -2.52
N LYS A 260 -4.34 8.72 -1.52
CA LYS A 260 -5.69 9.30 -1.44
C LYS A 260 -5.94 9.94 -0.09
N VAL A 261 -6.98 10.77 -0.03
CA VAL A 261 -7.52 11.28 1.25
C VAL A 261 -7.97 10.09 2.11
N GLY A 262 -7.58 10.10 3.38
CA GLY A 262 -7.84 9.03 4.34
C GLY A 262 -6.70 8.00 4.46
N ASP A 263 -5.69 8.03 3.58
CA ASP A 263 -4.50 7.21 3.70
C ASP A 263 -3.62 7.67 4.86
N LYS A 264 -2.96 6.73 5.50
CA LYS A 264 -2.10 6.99 6.64
C LYS A 264 -0.65 7.13 6.21
N VAL A 265 -0.02 8.22 6.63
CA VAL A 265 1.40 8.48 6.45
C VAL A 265 2.09 8.63 7.81
N ALA A 266 3.37 8.35 7.87
CA ALA A 266 4.14 8.49 9.11
C ALA A 266 5.60 8.83 8.81
N GLY A 267 6.23 9.53 9.74
CA GLY A 267 7.69 9.64 9.79
C GLY A 267 8.31 8.51 10.63
N ARG A 268 9.60 8.67 10.98
CA ARG A 268 10.35 7.71 11.81
C ARG A 268 10.39 8.05 13.30
N HIS A 269 9.68 9.09 13.73
CA HIS A 269 9.69 9.63 15.10
C HIS A 269 8.37 9.44 15.85
N GLY A 270 7.52 8.52 15.38
CA GLY A 270 6.19 8.33 15.94
C GLY A 270 5.14 9.37 15.47
N ASN A 271 5.51 10.25 14.57
CA ASN A 271 4.65 11.24 13.95
C ASN A 271 3.81 10.58 12.85
N LYS A 272 2.61 10.17 13.20
CA LYS A 272 1.62 9.56 12.30
C LYS A 272 0.55 10.58 11.97
N GLY A 273 0.04 10.50 10.75
CA GLY A 273 -1.03 11.39 10.30
C GLY A 273 -1.90 10.75 9.23
N ILE A 274 -3.06 11.34 9.02
CA ILE A 274 -4.03 10.92 8.00
C ILE A 274 -4.20 12.07 7.02
N ILE A 275 -4.20 11.78 5.74
CA ILE A 275 -4.37 12.79 4.70
C ILE A 275 -5.81 13.29 4.75
N SER A 276 -5.96 14.61 4.95
CA SER A 276 -7.27 15.26 5.01
C SER A 276 -7.67 15.89 3.69
N LYS A 277 -6.72 16.48 2.98
CA LYS A 277 -6.97 17.17 1.71
C LYS A 277 -5.76 17.12 0.80
N ILE A 278 -6.03 17.08 -0.50
CA ILE A 278 -5.03 17.18 -1.56
C ILE A 278 -5.25 18.53 -2.24
N LEU A 279 -4.25 19.41 -2.21
CA LEU A 279 -4.31 20.72 -2.83
C LEU A 279 -3.60 20.72 -4.17
N PRO A 280 -4.09 21.52 -5.14
CA PRO A 280 -3.36 21.81 -6.37
C PRO A 280 -1.98 22.41 -6.07
N ARG A 281 -1.02 22.14 -6.94
CA ARG A 281 0.37 22.61 -6.75
C ARG A 281 0.47 24.14 -6.62
N GLN A 282 -0.35 24.87 -7.37
CA GLN A 282 -0.38 26.35 -7.33
C GLN A 282 -0.90 26.94 -6.02
N ASP A 283 -1.74 26.21 -5.28
CA ASP A 283 -2.32 26.68 -4.02
C ASP A 283 -1.45 26.36 -2.80
N MET A 284 -0.42 25.55 -2.97
CA MET A 284 0.49 25.20 -1.90
C MET A 284 1.41 26.37 -1.55
N PRO A 285 1.78 26.53 -0.27
CA PRO A 285 2.82 27.48 0.13
C PRO A 285 4.12 27.19 -0.64
N TYR A 286 4.89 28.22 -0.93
CA TYR A 286 6.15 28.09 -1.64
C TYR A 286 7.28 28.87 -0.98
N LEU A 287 8.51 28.39 -1.21
CA LEU A 287 9.75 29.01 -0.75
C LEU A 287 10.10 30.26 -1.58
N GLN A 288 11.10 31.01 -1.15
CA GLN A 288 11.59 32.19 -1.87
C GLN A 288 12.13 31.88 -3.27
N ASP A 289 12.58 30.64 -3.51
CA ASP A 289 13.01 30.15 -4.83
C ASP A 289 11.85 29.69 -5.73
N GLY A 290 10.62 29.77 -5.26
CA GLY A 290 9.42 29.33 -5.97
C GLY A 290 9.10 27.85 -5.83
N THR A 291 9.87 27.06 -5.08
CA THR A 291 9.62 25.62 -4.87
C THR A 291 8.39 25.44 -3.96
N PRO A 292 7.33 24.77 -4.42
CA PRO A 292 6.15 24.53 -3.58
C PRO A 292 6.43 23.45 -2.53
N VAL A 293 5.77 23.58 -1.37
CA VAL A 293 5.81 22.59 -0.29
C VAL A 293 5.00 21.35 -0.69
N ASP A 294 5.48 20.17 -0.32
CA ASP A 294 4.81 18.90 -0.63
C ASP A 294 3.79 18.48 0.42
N MET A 295 4.11 18.70 1.69
CA MET A 295 3.26 18.35 2.83
C MET A 295 3.24 19.45 3.88
N VAL A 296 2.09 19.62 4.53
CA VAL A 296 1.93 20.58 5.63
C VAL A 296 1.47 19.83 6.88
N PHE A 297 2.27 19.92 7.93
CA PHE A 297 2.00 19.32 9.23
C PHE A 297 1.60 20.35 10.27
N ASN A 298 0.81 19.91 11.25
CA ASN A 298 0.45 20.74 12.38
C ASN A 298 1.63 20.88 13.38
N PRO A 299 2.11 22.07 13.66
CA PRO A 299 3.21 22.27 14.61
C PRO A 299 2.83 21.92 16.05
N LEU A 300 1.55 21.96 16.42
CA LEU A 300 1.08 21.65 17.78
C LEU A 300 1.30 20.19 18.18
N GLY A 301 1.42 19.30 17.21
CA GLY A 301 1.71 17.88 17.45
C GLY A 301 3.14 17.60 17.95
N VAL A 302 4.06 18.56 17.85
CA VAL A 302 5.47 18.38 18.25
C VAL A 302 5.69 18.61 19.74
N PRO A 303 5.29 19.74 20.35
CA PRO A 303 5.57 20.04 21.76
C PRO A 303 4.94 19.03 22.72
N SER A 304 3.69 18.65 22.48
CA SER A 304 2.96 17.73 23.35
C SER A 304 3.55 16.31 23.35
N ARG A 305 4.13 15.88 22.25
CA ARG A 305 4.70 14.54 22.07
C ARG A 305 6.20 14.46 22.29
N MET A 306 6.87 15.61 22.43
CA MET A 306 8.31 15.73 22.72
C MET A 306 9.23 14.97 21.75
N ASN A 307 8.78 14.74 20.52
CA ASN A 307 9.57 14.04 19.50
C ASN A 307 10.37 15.03 18.63
N VAL A 308 11.30 15.73 19.28
CA VAL A 308 12.09 16.82 18.66
C VAL A 308 12.99 16.32 17.53
N GLY A 309 13.33 15.06 17.49
CA GLY A 309 14.14 14.45 16.43
C GLY A 309 13.59 14.70 15.02
N GLN A 310 12.27 14.81 14.85
CA GLN A 310 11.65 15.15 13.57
C GLN A 310 12.01 16.56 13.06
N ILE A 311 12.21 17.51 13.97
CA ILE A 311 12.61 18.88 13.64
C ILE A 311 14.06 18.91 13.17
N PHE A 312 14.96 18.22 13.86
CA PHE A 312 16.36 18.10 13.46
C PHE A 312 16.49 17.34 12.12
N GLU A 313 15.73 16.26 11.94
CA GLU A 313 15.69 15.56 10.66
C GLU A 313 15.24 16.46 9.52
N CYS A 314 14.18 17.24 9.72
CA CYS A 314 13.64 18.16 8.72
C CYS A 314 14.68 19.20 8.30
N SER A 315 15.31 19.87 9.25
CA SER A 315 16.30 20.92 9.00
C SER A 315 17.58 20.36 8.37
N LEU A 316 18.11 19.25 8.90
CA LEU A 316 19.28 18.60 8.35
C LEU A 316 19.02 17.98 6.98
N GLY A 317 17.80 17.49 6.74
CA GLY A 317 17.37 17.02 5.43
C GLY A 317 17.37 18.10 4.37
N LEU A 318 16.99 19.33 4.70
CA LEU A 318 17.11 20.47 3.80
C LEU A 318 18.58 20.75 3.44
N ALA A 319 19.45 20.81 4.42
CA ALA A 319 20.88 21.00 4.20
C ALA A 319 21.46 19.88 3.32
N GLY A 320 21.11 18.61 3.59
CA GLY A 320 21.55 17.48 2.82
C GLY A 320 21.06 17.45 1.37
N ASP A 321 19.84 17.91 1.14
CA ASP A 321 19.30 18.00 -0.23
C ASP A 321 20.05 19.09 -1.06
N LEU A 322 20.34 20.22 -0.43
CA LEU A 322 21.09 21.31 -1.09
C LEU A 322 22.55 20.95 -1.33
N LEU A 323 23.22 20.33 -0.37
CA LEU A 323 24.61 19.91 -0.44
C LEU A 323 24.82 18.56 -1.16
N LYS A 324 23.74 17.84 -1.51
CA LYS A 324 23.77 16.47 -2.08
C LYS A 324 24.54 15.48 -1.19
N ARG A 325 24.39 15.63 0.13
CA ARG A 325 25.01 14.77 1.14
C ARG A 325 23.98 13.89 1.83
N HIS A 326 24.39 12.69 2.21
CA HIS A 326 23.63 11.81 3.09
C HIS A 326 24.31 11.71 4.45
N TYR A 327 23.56 11.97 5.50
CA TYR A 327 24.06 11.96 6.87
C TYR A 327 23.80 10.62 7.54
N ARG A 328 24.78 10.19 8.34
CA ARG A 328 24.66 9.02 9.21
C ARG A 328 25.03 9.43 10.61
N ILE A 329 24.00 9.67 11.42
CA ILE A 329 24.13 10.17 12.79
C ILE A 329 24.36 8.98 13.73
N ALA A 330 25.40 9.03 14.54
CA ALA A 330 25.63 8.01 15.55
C ALA A 330 24.52 8.06 16.62
N PRO A 331 23.98 6.91 17.06
CA PRO A 331 23.04 6.88 18.16
C PRO A 331 23.67 7.51 19.43
N PHE A 332 22.86 8.28 20.16
CA PHE A 332 23.30 8.94 21.39
C PHE A 332 24.50 9.89 21.22
N ASP A 333 24.53 10.66 20.15
CA ASP A 333 25.59 11.63 19.80
C ASP A 333 25.82 12.68 20.90
N GLU A 334 24.79 13.08 21.64
CA GLU A 334 24.87 14.01 22.79
C GLU A 334 25.76 13.50 23.96
N ARG A 335 26.11 12.23 23.98
CA ARG A 335 27.05 11.67 24.95
C ARG A 335 28.48 12.12 24.70
N TYR A 336 28.83 12.49 23.51
CA TYR A 336 30.18 12.88 23.09
C TYR A 336 30.41 14.38 23.18
N GLU A 337 29.37 15.16 22.94
CA GLU A 337 29.43 16.62 23.00
C GLU A 337 28.06 17.18 23.40
N GLN A 338 28.08 18.23 24.24
CA GLN A 338 26.87 18.93 24.66
C GLN A 338 26.26 19.67 23.48
N GLU A 339 24.94 19.48 23.26
CA GLU A 339 24.18 20.04 22.14
C GLU A 339 24.73 19.64 20.74
N ALA A 340 25.30 18.45 20.60
CA ALA A 340 25.93 17.99 19.37
C ALA A 340 25.00 18.04 18.16
N SER A 341 23.78 17.57 18.30
CA SER A 341 22.78 17.57 17.22
C SER A 341 22.45 18.98 16.75
N ARG A 342 22.26 19.91 17.67
CA ARG A 342 21.92 21.32 17.36
C ARG A 342 23.06 22.02 16.64
N LYS A 343 24.29 21.85 17.14
CA LYS A 343 25.49 22.40 16.51
C LYS A 343 25.69 21.86 15.09
N LEU A 344 25.53 20.57 14.91
CA LEU A 344 25.62 19.92 13.59
C LEU A 344 24.61 20.53 12.61
N VAL A 345 23.34 20.59 12.97
CA VAL A 345 22.28 21.12 12.12
C VAL A 345 22.57 22.56 11.70
N PHE A 346 22.98 23.41 12.64
CA PHE A 346 23.27 24.82 12.36
C PHE A 346 24.51 25.00 11.48
N SER A 347 25.57 24.23 11.70
CA SER A 347 26.77 24.29 10.88
C SER A 347 26.50 23.84 9.44
N GLU A 348 25.73 22.77 9.25
CA GLU A 348 25.38 22.25 7.91
C GLU A 348 24.44 23.20 7.17
N LEU A 349 23.45 23.80 7.84
CA LEU A 349 22.59 24.82 7.23
C LEU A 349 23.39 26.06 6.80
N TYR A 350 24.35 26.51 7.63
CA TYR A 350 25.21 27.62 7.30
C TYR A 350 26.10 27.32 6.09
N GLU A 351 26.69 26.11 6.06
CA GLU A 351 27.47 25.66 4.89
C GLU A 351 26.61 25.60 3.63
N ALA A 352 25.38 25.07 3.72
CA ALA A 352 24.42 25.02 2.63
C ALA A 352 24.07 26.43 2.12
N SER A 353 23.84 27.39 3.02
CA SER A 353 23.57 28.78 2.67
C SER A 353 24.74 29.40 1.88
N LYS A 354 25.97 29.15 2.33
CA LYS A 354 27.16 29.65 1.63
C LYS A 354 27.38 29.04 0.25
N GLN A 355 27.28 27.70 0.15
CA GLN A 355 27.54 26.97 -1.12
C GLN A 355 26.48 27.28 -2.18
N THR A 356 25.20 27.34 -1.78
CA THR A 356 24.10 27.64 -2.71
C THR A 356 23.91 29.14 -2.98
N LYS A 357 24.59 30.00 -2.24
CA LYS A 357 24.41 31.47 -2.25
C LYS A 357 22.97 31.92 -1.94
N ASN A 358 22.24 31.12 -1.19
CA ASN A 358 20.87 31.37 -0.77
C ASN A 358 20.84 31.77 0.71
N PRO A 359 20.78 33.07 1.06
CA PRO A 359 20.84 33.51 2.45
C PRO A 359 19.61 33.08 3.26
N TRP A 360 18.48 32.81 2.62
CA TRP A 360 17.24 32.38 3.26
C TRP A 360 17.29 30.96 3.85
N VAL A 361 18.28 30.15 3.49
CA VAL A 361 18.46 28.79 4.04
C VAL A 361 18.86 28.83 5.52
N PHE A 362 19.68 29.83 5.88
CA PHE A 362 20.11 30.03 7.26
C PHE A 362 20.02 31.51 7.63
N GLU A 363 18.97 31.85 8.37
CA GLU A 363 18.82 33.17 9.00
C GLU A 363 19.22 33.03 10.49
N PRO A 364 20.21 33.79 10.99
CA PRO A 364 20.66 33.70 12.39
C PRO A 364 19.57 33.95 13.43
N GLU A 365 18.58 34.78 13.09
CA GLU A 365 17.44 35.10 13.96
C GLU A 365 16.47 33.89 14.09
N TYR A 366 16.30 33.12 13.02
CA TYR A 366 15.38 31.96 12.98
C TYR A 366 16.04 30.74 12.36
N PRO A 367 16.96 30.07 13.06
CA PRO A 367 17.67 28.92 12.51
C PRO A 367 16.71 27.79 12.09
N GLY A 368 16.79 27.35 10.85
CA GLY A 368 15.93 26.30 10.31
C GLY A 368 14.52 26.74 9.90
N LYS A 369 14.16 28.00 10.11
CA LYS A 369 12.90 28.57 9.65
C LYS A 369 13.13 29.46 8.42
N SER A 370 12.16 29.49 7.53
CA SER A 370 12.21 30.30 6.31
C SER A 370 10.93 31.09 6.13
N ARG A 371 11.03 32.22 5.49
CA ARG A 371 9.85 32.98 5.06
C ARG A 371 9.26 32.30 3.85
N ILE A 372 7.97 32.05 3.89
CA ILE A 372 7.22 31.42 2.81
C ILE A 372 6.07 32.31 2.38
N PHE A 373 5.56 32.01 1.19
CA PHE A 373 4.50 32.78 0.55
C PHE A 373 3.28 31.86 0.34
N ASP A 374 2.10 32.46 0.47
CA ASP A 374 0.85 31.76 0.16
C ASP A 374 0.69 31.63 -1.36
N GLY A 375 0.52 30.40 -1.85
CA GLY A 375 0.34 30.13 -3.27
C GLY A 375 -0.91 30.76 -3.89
N ARG A 376 -1.93 31.06 -3.08
CA ARG A 376 -3.20 31.65 -3.55
C ARG A 376 -3.14 33.16 -3.70
N THR A 377 -2.48 33.83 -2.77
CA THR A 377 -2.44 35.30 -2.71
C THR A 377 -1.11 35.89 -3.12
N GLY A 378 -0.02 35.11 -3.04
CA GLY A 378 1.35 35.56 -3.25
C GLY A 378 1.93 36.36 -2.08
N ASN A 379 1.18 36.54 -1.00
CA ASN A 379 1.62 37.30 0.16
C ASN A 379 2.50 36.44 1.08
N PRO A 380 3.52 37.02 1.74
CA PRO A 380 4.29 36.30 2.75
C PRO A 380 3.43 36.03 3.98
N PHE A 381 3.69 34.92 4.66
CA PHE A 381 3.13 34.63 5.98
C PHE A 381 3.79 35.54 7.04
N GLU A 382 3.04 35.88 8.07
CA GLU A 382 3.50 36.80 9.14
C GLU A 382 4.72 36.28 9.88
N GLN A 383 4.78 34.96 10.12
CA GLN A 383 5.85 34.34 10.87
C GLN A 383 6.69 33.37 9.99
N PRO A 384 8.01 33.30 10.20
CA PRO A 384 8.83 32.32 9.53
C PRO A 384 8.43 30.90 9.95
N VAL A 385 8.44 29.98 9.02
CA VAL A 385 7.96 28.61 9.16
C VAL A 385 9.13 27.64 9.09
N LEU A 386 9.10 26.60 9.93
CA LEU A 386 10.05 25.51 9.85
C LEU A 386 9.78 24.70 8.58
N ILE A 387 10.78 24.67 7.70
CA ILE A 387 10.72 23.94 6.42
C ILE A 387 11.96 23.07 6.27
N GLY A 388 11.78 21.91 5.67
CA GLY A 388 12.89 21.06 5.30
C GLY A 388 12.43 19.75 4.67
N LYS A 389 13.39 18.85 4.44
CA LYS A 389 13.14 17.54 3.88
C LYS A 389 13.01 16.51 5.00
N SER A 390 11.83 15.95 5.13
CA SER A 390 11.56 14.84 6.04
C SER A 390 11.31 13.55 5.27
N TYR A 391 11.71 12.44 5.86
CA TYR A 391 11.51 11.11 5.31
C TYR A 391 10.15 10.56 5.76
N ILE A 392 9.18 10.56 4.85
CA ILE A 392 7.81 10.18 5.13
C ILE A 392 7.47 8.87 4.42
N LEU A 393 6.80 7.98 5.15
CA LEU A 393 6.38 6.65 4.68
C LEU A 393 4.87 6.61 4.54
N LYS A 394 4.39 6.03 3.44
CA LYS A 394 2.99 5.61 3.30
C LYS A 394 2.82 4.26 4.00
N LEU A 395 1.85 4.17 4.90
CA LEU A 395 1.57 2.94 5.62
C LEU A 395 0.58 2.04 4.86
N ILE A 396 0.54 0.76 5.23
CA ILE A 396 -0.38 -0.23 4.64
C ILE A 396 -1.84 0.00 5.02
N HIS A 397 -2.11 0.88 6.00
CA HIS A 397 -3.45 1.25 6.43
C HIS A 397 -4.07 2.25 5.43
N GLN A 398 -4.55 1.74 4.32
CA GLN A 398 -5.14 2.53 3.25
C GLN A 398 -6.66 2.55 3.35
N VAL A 399 -7.26 3.64 2.92
CA VAL A 399 -8.72 3.82 2.97
C VAL A 399 -9.46 2.78 2.13
N ASP A 400 -8.93 2.38 0.98
CA ASP A 400 -9.53 1.39 0.10
C ASP A 400 -9.73 0.02 0.77
N ASP A 401 -8.88 -0.32 1.74
CA ASP A 401 -9.00 -1.56 2.50
C ASP A 401 -9.94 -1.46 3.71
N LYS A 402 -10.33 -0.25 4.10
CA LYS A 402 -11.14 0.02 5.31
C LYS A 402 -12.54 0.53 5.01
N ILE A 403 -12.77 1.12 3.82
CA ILE A 403 -14.10 1.59 3.44
C ILE A 403 -15.09 0.43 3.44
N HIS A 404 -16.20 0.61 4.15
CA HIS A 404 -17.21 -0.44 4.31
C HIS A 404 -18.57 0.17 4.58
N GLY A 405 -19.59 -0.43 3.98
CA GLY A 405 -21.01 -0.10 4.21
C GLY A 405 -21.86 -1.36 4.07
N ARG A 406 -23.03 -1.33 4.66
CA ARG A 406 -24.02 -2.42 4.60
C ARG A 406 -25.42 -1.84 4.55
N SER A 407 -26.26 -2.41 3.70
CA SER A 407 -27.71 -2.23 3.76
C SER A 407 -28.35 -3.40 4.54
N SER A 408 -28.69 -4.48 3.85
CA SER A 408 -29.14 -5.74 4.43
C SER A 408 -28.13 -6.84 4.12
N GLY A 409 -28.08 -7.90 4.93
CA GLY A 409 -27.13 -8.99 4.74
C GLY A 409 -27.37 -10.15 5.72
N HIS A 410 -26.32 -10.90 6.00
CA HIS A 410 -26.39 -12.07 6.86
C HIS A 410 -26.46 -11.71 8.35
N TYR A 411 -27.23 -12.48 9.09
CA TYR A 411 -27.39 -12.37 10.54
C TYR A 411 -26.75 -13.55 11.26
N ALA A 412 -26.35 -13.35 12.51
CA ALA A 412 -25.86 -14.43 13.35
C ALA A 412 -27.00 -15.39 13.72
N LEU A 413 -26.73 -16.68 13.77
CA LEU A 413 -27.75 -17.71 14.02
C LEU A 413 -28.38 -17.60 15.43
N VAL A 414 -27.58 -17.33 16.45
CA VAL A 414 -28.03 -17.31 17.84
C VAL A 414 -28.64 -15.97 18.21
N THR A 415 -27.92 -14.88 17.95
CA THR A 415 -28.35 -13.54 18.41
C THR A 415 -29.26 -12.83 17.43
N GLN A 416 -29.43 -13.33 16.20
CA GLN A 416 -30.18 -12.69 15.11
C GLN A 416 -29.76 -11.24 14.84
N GLN A 417 -28.54 -10.88 15.21
CA GLN A 417 -27.94 -9.57 14.94
C GLN A 417 -27.12 -9.60 13.67
N PRO A 418 -26.95 -8.47 12.99
CA PRO A 418 -26.03 -8.36 11.87
C PRO A 418 -24.63 -8.83 12.23
N LEU A 419 -23.97 -9.57 11.33
CA LEU A 419 -22.59 -9.99 11.53
C LEU A 419 -21.67 -8.79 11.67
N ARG A 420 -20.51 -8.98 12.29
CA ARG A 420 -19.46 -7.97 12.42
C ARG A 420 -18.34 -8.23 11.42
N GLY A 421 -17.70 -7.15 10.99
CA GLY A 421 -16.49 -7.19 10.17
C GLY A 421 -16.76 -7.04 8.67
N ARG A 422 -15.86 -6.35 7.99
CA ARG A 422 -15.91 -6.08 6.54
C ARG A 422 -15.89 -7.36 5.69
N ALA A 423 -15.07 -8.35 6.08
CA ALA A 423 -14.94 -9.61 5.35
C ALA A 423 -16.25 -10.43 5.30
N LYS A 424 -17.11 -10.26 6.29
CA LYS A 424 -18.41 -10.93 6.38
C LYS A 424 -19.56 -10.05 5.94
N GLN A 425 -19.27 -8.88 5.34
CA GLN A 425 -20.26 -7.86 4.99
C GLN A 425 -21.13 -7.49 6.21
N GLY A 426 -20.52 -7.33 7.36
CA GLY A 426 -21.16 -7.01 8.61
C GLY A 426 -21.55 -5.54 8.74
N GLY A 427 -22.42 -5.24 9.71
CA GLY A 427 -22.84 -3.88 10.03
C GLY A 427 -21.94 -3.20 11.07
N GLN A 428 -22.03 -1.88 11.12
CA GLN A 428 -21.39 -1.07 12.15
C GLN A 428 -22.26 -1.06 13.41
N ARG A 429 -21.62 -1.11 14.58
CA ARG A 429 -22.33 -1.01 15.83
C ARG A 429 -22.65 0.46 16.13
N VAL A 430 -23.91 0.73 16.38
CA VAL A 430 -24.38 2.00 16.96
C VAL A 430 -24.46 1.79 18.49
N GLY A 431 -23.54 2.42 19.22
CA GLY A 431 -23.48 2.34 20.67
C GLY A 431 -24.52 3.25 21.35
N GLU A 432 -24.55 3.25 22.67
CA GLU A 432 -25.48 4.09 23.45
C GLU A 432 -25.28 5.59 23.18
N MET A 433 -24.03 6.03 23.08
CA MET A 433 -23.72 7.45 22.86
C MET A 433 -24.18 7.92 21.47
N GLU A 434 -24.06 7.10 20.43
CA GLU A 434 -24.54 7.38 19.10
C GLU A 434 -26.06 7.44 19.04
N VAL A 435 -26.75 6.58 19.82
CA VAL A 435 -28.22 6.62 19.96
C VAL A 435 -28.64 7.92 20.63
N TRP A 436 -27.97 8.37 21.69
CA TRP A 436 -28.24 9.64 22.35
C TRP A 436 -28.08 10.84 21.42
N ALA A 437 -27.07 10.79 20.57
CA ALA A 437 -26.87 11.84 19.55
C ALA A 437 -28.06 11.88 18.56
N LEU A 438 -28.51 10.74 18.10
CA LEU A 438 -29.70 10.65 17.23
C LEU A 438 -30.99 11.14 17.93
N GLU A 439 -31.19 10.79 19.20
CA GLU A 439 -32.28 11.31 20.00
C GLU A 439 -32.23 12.83 20.17
N GLY A 440 -31.01 13.36 20.41
CA GLY A 440 -30.80 14.81 20.52
C GLY A 440 -31.14 15.58 19.24
N PHE A 441 -30.98 14.96 18.07
CA PHE A 441 -31.41 15.52 16.78
C PHE A 441 -32.89 15.33 16.49
N GLY A 442 -33.63 14.56 17.29
CA GLY A 442 -35.06 14.31 17.12
C GLY A 442 -35.41 13.43 15.89
N VAL A 443 -34.50 12.56 15.48
CA VAL A 443 -34.62 11.75 14.24
C VAL A 443 -35.27 10.38 14.52
N ALA A 444 -36.48 10.37 15.09
CA ALA A 444 -37.18 9.14 15.43
C ALA A 444 -37.46 8.21 14.26
N HIS A 445 -37.73 8.74 13.07
CA HIS A 445 -37.94 7.95 11.85
C HIS A 445 -36.70 7.21 11.43
N ILE A 446 -35.50 7.82 11.53
CA ILE A 446 -34.22 7.14 11.20
C ILE A 446 -33.96 6.02 12.19
N LEU A 447 -34.22 6.22 13.49
CA LEU A 447 -34.12 5.17 14.49
C LEU A 447 -35.06 4.00 14.21
N GLN A 448 -36.31 4.28 13.84
CA GLN A 448 -37.26 3.25 13.43
C GLN A 448 -36.79 2.46 12.22
N GLU A 449 -36.31 3.12 11.16
CA GLU A 449 -35.78 2.48 9.95
C GLU A 449 -34.54 1.62 10.23
N MET A 450 -33.68 2.03 11.17
CA MET A 450 -32.51 1.25 11.59
C MET A 450 -32.83 0.00 12.40
N LEU A 451 -33.98 0.00 13.12
CA LEU A 451 -34.43 -1.09 13.98
C LEU A 451 -35.34 -2.10 13.26
N THR A 452 -36.07 -1.65 12.28
CA THR A 452 -36.97 -2.48 11.44
C THR A 452 -36.28 -2.92 10.16
#